data_8c5b0d683df754658f48b8b390da0cd4
#
_entry.id   8c5b0d683df754658f48b8b390da0cd4
#
_cell.length_a   1.000
_cell.length_b   1.000
_cell.length_c   1.000
_cell.angle_alpha   90.00
_cell.angle_beta   90.00
_cell.angle_gamma   90.00
#
_symmetry.space_group_name_H-M   'P 1'
#
loop_
_entity.id
_entity.type
_entity.pdbx_description
1 polymer ?
#
loop_
_entity_poly.entity_id
_entity_poly.type
_entity_poly.pdbx_seq_one_letter_code
_entity_poly.pdbx_strand_id
1 'polypeptide(L)'
;FVIVNGACKAGDIAHIQAQIGNRCQVTPLPDYALLALQGPQAVTALARLAPGVEKLVFMTGGDFTVDTGTQRINVFLTRSGYTGEDGFEISVHNDHAEALARALLAQPEVQPIGLGARNSLRLEAGLCLYGNDIDTTTTPVEASLLWAMQKVRRAGGAREGGFPGATKILAACAQSTGATAPKGIKTRVGLIALERIPVRDHTELQDGQGNKIGEVTSGLLG
;
A
#
# COMPACT_ATOMS: atom_id res chain seq x y z
N PHE A 1 10.97 -9.43 -5.97
CA PHE A 1 10.78 -9.10 -4.56
C PHE A 1 9.33 -8.70 -4.32
N VAL A 2 8.69 -9.25 -3.28
CA VAL A 2 7.28 -9.00 -2.97
C VAL A 2 7.17 -8.69 -1.48
N ILE A 3 6.52 -7.57 -1.15
CA ILE A 3 6.13 -7.22 0.21
C ILE A 3 4.64 -7.50 0.35
N VAL A 4 4.27 -8.31 1.33
CA VAL A 4 2.88 -8.70 1.60
C VAL A 4 2.37 -8.04 2.89
N ASN A 5 1.05 -7.96 3.03
CA ASN A 5 0.44 -7.51 4.27
C ASN A 5 0.82 -8.46 5.42
N GLY A 6 1.26 -7.90 6.56
CA GLY A 6 1.75 -8.69 7.69
C GLY A 6 0.74 -9.72 8.21
N ALA A 7 -0.54 -9.35 8.28
CA ALA A 7 -1.62 -10.24 8.73
C ALA A 7 -1.92 -11.37 7.73
N CYS A 8 -1.62 -11.18 6.44
CA CYS A 8 -1.91 -12.14 5.38
C CYS A 8 -0.69 -13.00 5.00
N LYS A 9 0.49 -12.72 5.57
CA LYS A 9 1.80 -13.26 5.18
C LYS A 9 1.80 -14.78 4.94
N ALA A 10 1.27 -15.56 5.87
CA ALA A 10 1.26 -17.03 5.74
C ALA A 10 0.39 -17.51 4.56
N GLY A 11 -0.80 -16.93 4.42
CA GLY A 11 -1.72 -17.26 3.33
C GLY A 11 -1.17 -16.84 1.97
N ASP A 12 -0.58 -15.65 1.87
CA ASP A 12 -0.01 -15.13 0.63
C ASP A 12 1.19 -15.96 0.16
N ILE A 13 2.09 -16.35 1.07
CA ILE A 13 3.21 -17.23 0.76
C ILE A 13 2.71 -18.59 0.25
N ALA A 14 1.77 -19.22 0.97
CA ALA A 14 1.20 -20.49 0.57
C ALA A 14 0.51 -20.41 -0.80
N HIS A 15 -0.24 -19.33 -1.05
CA HIS A 15 -0.90 -19.10 -2.32
C HIS A 15 0.12 -18.94 -3.47
N ILE A 16 1.14 -18.10 -3.29
CA ILE A 16 2.19 -17.89 -4.30
C ILE A 16 2.91 -19.20 -4.58
N GLN A 17 3.28 -19.98 -3.56
CA GLN A 17 3.93 -21.28 -3.74
C GLN A 17 3.05 -22.26 -4.52
N ALA A 18 1.76 -22.33 -4.20
CA ALA A 18 0.83 -23.20 -4.92
C ALA A 18 0.66 -22.82 -6.39
N GLN A 19 0.69 -21.54 -6.73
CA GLN A 19 0.44 -21.06 -8.09
C GLN A 19 1.68 -21.10 -9.00
N ILE A 20 2.84 -20.82 -8.47
CA ILE A 20 4.06 -20.66 -9.29
C ILE A 20 5.27 -21.48 -8.80
N GLY A 21 5.17 -22.18 -7.68
CA GLY A 21 6.28 -22.92 -7.08
C GLY A 21 6.92 -23.99 -7.98
N ASN A 22 6.18 -24.47 -8.97
CA ASN A 22 6.70 -25.40 -10.00
C ASN A 22 7.51 -24.69 -11.10
N ARG A 23 7.51 -23.37 -11.16
CA ARG A 23 8.21 -22.56 -12.18
C ARG A 23 9.21 -21.58 -11.58
N CYS A 24 9.00 -21.19 -10.35
CA CYS A 24 9.82 -20.22 -9.64
C CYS A 24 10.10 -20.71 -8.23
N GLN A 25 11.32 -20.52 -7.76
CA GLN A 25 11.63 -20.69 -6.35
C GLN A 25 11.03 -19.51 -5.57
N VAL A 26 10.23 -19.82 -4.56
CA VAL A 26 9.66 -18.83 -3.62
C VAL A 26 10.45 -18.92 -2.32
N THR A 27 11.18 -17.87 -1.99
CA THR A 27 12.05 -17.81 -0.82
C THR A 27 11.52 -16.78 0.16
N PRO A 28 10.85 -17.15 1.26
CA PRO A 28 10.52 -16.24 2.34
C PRO A 28 11.78 -15.68 3.01
N LEU A 29 11.70 -14.43 3.49
CA LEU A 29 12.77 -13.75 4.22
C LEU A 29 12.32 -13.47 5.67
N PRO A 30 12.29 -14.52 6.55
CA PRO A 30 11.76 -14.38 7.92
C PRO A 30 12.66 -13.52 8.82
N ASP A 31 13.96 -13.48 8.51
CA ASP A 31 14.97 -12.78 9.30
C ASP A 31 15.19 -11.32 8.84
N TYR A 32 14.22 -10.77 8.11
CA TYR A 32 14.27 -9.39 7.63
C TYR A 32 13.17 -8.55 8.27
N ALA A 33 13.57 -7.37 8.71
CA ALA A 33 12.68 -6.29 9.14
C ALA A 33 12.40 -5.34 7.97
N LEU A 34 11.28 -4.64 8.03
CA LEU A 34 10.91 -3.59 7.09
C LEU A 34 10.74 -2.28 7.86
N LEU A 35 11.55 -1.29 7.54
CA LEU A 35 11.45 0.07 8.05
C LEU A 35 10.89 0.99 6.97
N ALA A 36 10.02 1.93 7.35
CA ALA A 36 9.49 2.93 6.45
C ALA A 36 10.01 4.32 6.83
N LEU A 37 10.67 5.00 5.90
CA LEU A 37 11.07 6.40 6.00
C LEU A 37 10.23 7.19 5.01
N GLN A 38 9.32 8.03 5.51
CA GLN A 38 8.30 8.68 4.69
C GLN A 38 8.29 10.19 4.90
N GLY A 39 7.96 10.94 3.87
CA GLY A 39 7.81 12.37 3.89
C GLY A 39 8.67 13.07 2.83
N PRO A 40 8.41 14.37 2.57
CA PRO A 40 9.05 15.12 1.47
C PRO A 40 10.57 15.25 1.61
N GLN A 41 11.11 15.07 2.81
CA GLN A 41 12.57 15.13 3.06
C GLN A 41 13.21 13.74 3.24
N ALA A 42 12.46 12.66 3.06
CA ALA A 42 12.97 11.30 3.20
C ALA A 42 14.19 11.02 2.31
N VAL A 43 14.15 11.48 1.06
CA VAL A 43 15.27 11.33 0.13
C VAL A 43 16.50 12.09 0.59
N THR A 44 16.36 13.28 1.15
CA THR A 44 17.45 14.10 1.67
C THR A 44 18.14 13.42 2.85
N ALA A 45 17.35 12.89 3.78
CA ALA A 45 17.87 12.17 4.95
C ALA A 45 18.58 10.88 4.54
N LEU A 46 17.95 10.07 3.68
CA LEU A 46 18.50 8.77 3.29
C LEU A 46 19.74 8.89 2.39
N ALA A 47 19.79 9.87 1.51
CA ALA A 47 20.94 10.08 0.61
C ALA A 47 22.26 10.36 1.34
N ARG A 48 22.21 10.91 2.57
CA ARG A 48 23.41 11.09 3.40
C ARG A 48 23.98 9.75 3.88
N LEU A 49 23.13 8.77 4.10
CA LEU A 49 23.50 7.45 4.59
C LEU A 49 23.74 6.44 3.46
N ALA A 50 23.04 6.60 2.36
CA ALA A 50 23.08 5.71 1.19
C ALA A 50 23.08 6.54 -0.12
N PRO A 51 24.23 7.07 -0.53
CA PRO A 51 24.34 7.85 -1.78
C PRO A 51 23.85 7.05 -2.99
N GLY A 52 23.09 7.69 -3.86
CA GLY A 52 22.52 7.07 -5.05
C GLY A 52 21.04 6.74 -4.95
N VAL A 53 20.45 6.74 -3.74
CA VAL A 53 19.01 6.49 -3.54
C VAL A 53 18.13 7.55 -4.22
N GLU A 54 18.65 8.75 -4.40
CA GLU A 54 17.98 9.85 -5.10
C GLU A 54 17.67 9.54 -6.57
N LYS A 55 18.38 8.56 -7.15
CA LYS A 55 18.16 8.11 -8.54
C LYS A 55 16.99 7.12 -8.68
N LEU A 56 16.54 6.54 -7.58
CA LEU A 56 15.37 5.69 -7.62
C LEU A 56 14.12 6.52 -8.01
N VAL A 57 13.29 5.96 -8.85
CA VAL A 57 11.96 6.51 -9.15
C VAL A 57 10.89 5.75 -8.40
N PHE A 58 9.72 6.36 -8.25
CA PHE A 58 8.60 5.75 -7.55
C PHE A 58 8.29 4.33 -8.08
N MET A 59 8.09 3.38 -7.17
CA MET A 59 7.88 1.95 -7.44
C MET A 59 9.07 1.23 -8.07
N THR A 60 10.28 1.77 -7.92
CA THR A 60 11.51 1.02 -8.22
C THR A 60 12.31 0.76 -6.95
N GLY A 61 13.23 -0.19 -7.02
CA GLY A 61 14.07 -0.57 -5.88
C GLY A 61 15.37 -1.23 -6.32
N GLY A 62 16.24 -1.46 -5.35
CA GLY A 62 17.52 -2.12 -5.56
C GLY A 62 18.28 -2.33 -4.26
N ASP A 63 19.44 -2.97 -4.40
CA ASP A 63 20.37 -3.18 -3.30
C ASP A 63 21.21 -1.93 -3.08
N PHE A 64 21.33 -1.54 -1.80
CA PHE A 64 22.14 -0.41 -1.36
C PHE A 64 22.93 -0.78 -0.11
N THR A 65 23.95 0.01 0.16
CA THR A 65 24.69 -0.04 1.42
C THR A 65 24.44 1.25 2.18
N VAL A 66 23.87 1.15 3.37
CA VAL A 66 23.69 2.27 4.29
C VAL A 66 24.91 2.37 5.19
N ASP A 67 25.54 3.53 5.24
CA ASP A 67 26.63 3.84 6.17
C ASP A 67 26.03 4.54 7.41
N THR A 68 26.10 3.87 8.56
CA THR A 68 25.58 4.41 9.83
C THR A 68 26.64 5.22 10.58
N GLY A 69 27.83 5.38 10.02
CA GLY A 69 29.00 5.96 10.71
C GLY A 69 29.75 4.98 11.61
N THR A 70 29.12 3.88 12.02
CA THR A 70 29.76 2.82 12.83
C THR A 70 29.87 1.50 12.09
N GLN A 71 28.99 1.25 11.13
CA GLN A 71 28.96 0.05 10.29
C GLN A 71 28.29 0.34 8.95
N ARG A 72 28.59 -0.52 7.99
CA ARG A 72 27.95 -0.53 6.68
C ARG A 72 26.93 -1.68 6.62
N ILE A 73 25.69 -1.36 6.32
CA ILE A 73 24.57 -2.30 6.35
C ILE A 73 24.04 -2.48 4.93
N ASN A 74 24.00 -3.71 4.42
CA ASN A 74 23.36 -4.01 3.16
C ASN A 74 21.84 -4.07 3.36
N VAL A 75 21.11 -3.39 2.49
CA VAL A 75 19.66 -3.27 2.52
C VAL A 75 19.08 -3.40 1.12
N PHE A 76 17.84 -3.82 1.01
CA PHE A 76 17.06 -3.65 -0.21
C PHE A 76 16.09 -2.50 0.01
N LEU A 77 16.16 -1.49 -0.87
CA LEU A 77 15.33 -0.29 -0.80
C LEU A 77 14.30 -0.28 -1.92
N THR A 78 13.10 0.15 -1.59
CA THR A 78 12.10 0.57 -2.60
C THR A 78 11.71 2.02 -2.35
N ARG A 79 11.58 2.82 -3.42
CA ARG A 79 10.98 4.16 -3.32
C ARG A 79 9.47 4.01 -3.40
N SER A 80 8.87 3.78 -2.26
CA SER A 80 7.47 3.45 -2.08
C SER A 80 7.02 3.81 -0.68
N GLY A 81 5.71 3.75 -0.43
CA GLY A 81 5.18 4.03 0.89
C GLY A 81 3.66 3.99 0.95
N TYR A 82 3.13 4.36 2.10
CA TYR A 82 1.70 4.30 2.42
C TYR A 82 1.21 5.58 3.09
N THR A 83 1.76 6.73 2.70
CA THR A 83 1.43 8.03 3.31
C THR A 83 0.96 9.07 2.31
N GLY A 84 1.02 8.76 1.01
CA GLY A 84 0.76 9.74 -0.05
C GLY A 84 1.92 10.68 -0.34
N GLU A 85 2.98 10.61 0.46
CA GLU A 85 4.21 11.38 0.30
C GLU A 85 5.33 10.52 -0.30
N ASP A 86 6.41 11.18 -0.70
CA ASP A 86 7.65 10.51 -1.11
C ASP A 86 8.26 9.74 0.07
N GLY A 87 8.96 8.65 -0.21
CA GLY A 87 9.58 7.87 0.85
C GLY A 87 10.14 6.55 0.38
N PHE A 88 10.67 5.82 1.34
CA PHE A 88 11.32 4.53 1.12
C PHE A 88 10.81 3.48 2.10
N GLU A 89 10.72 2.26 1.61
CA GLU A 89 10.60 1.06 2.43
C GLU A 89 11.94 0.33 2.39
N ILE A 90 12.52 0.05 3.55
CA ILE A 90 13.90 -0.43 3.72
C ILE A 90 13.86 -1.81 4.34
N SER A 91 14.17 -2.82 3.53
CA SER A 91 14.30 -4.21 3.99
C SER A 91 15.73 -4.45 4.47
N VAL A 92 15.87 -4.89 5.71
CA VAL A 92 17.16 -5.05 6.39
C VAL A 92 17.14 -6.33 7.24
N HIS A 93 18.28 -7.01 7.35
CA HIS A 93 18.39 -8.15 8.28
C HIS A 93 18.12 -7.72 9.72
N ASN A 94 17.42 -8.56 10.48
CA ASN A 94 16.96 -8.24 11.85
C ASN A 94 18.08 -7.76 12.76
N ASP A 95 19.27 -8.35 12.67
CA ASP A 95 20.44 -7.99 13.46
C ASP A 95 20.90 -6.53 13.30
N HIS A 96 20.53 -5.91 12.17
CA HIS A 96 20.91 -4.55 11.82
C HIS A 96 19.77 -3.54 11.92
N ALA A 97 18.54 -4.01 12.20
CA ALA A 97 17.35 -3.17 12.18
C ALA A 97 17.42 -2.01 13.19
N GLU A 98 17.90 -2.27 14.41
CA GLU A 98 18.05 -1.25 15.44
C GLU A 98 19.12 -0.21 15.06
N ALA A 99 20.27 -0.65 14.57
CA ALA A 99 21.35 0.25 14.18
C ALA A 99 20.93 1.16 13.01
N LEU A 100 20.22 0.60 12.03
CA LEU A 100 19.65 1.35 10.93
C LEU A 100 18.61 2.37 11.43
N ALA A 101 17.67 1.95 12.27
CA ALA A 101 16.66 2.85 12.83
C ALA A 101 17.28 4.03 13.60
N ARG A 102 18.32 3.78 14.41
CA ARG A 102 19.04 4.83 15.12
C ARG A 102 19.77 5.79 14.18
N ALA A 103 20.38 5.27 13.11
CA ALA A 103 21.05 6.12 12.11
C ALA A 103 20.06 7.01 11.35
N LEU A 104 18.87 6.50 11.03
CA LEU A 104 17.79 7.30 10.43
C LEU A 104 17.29 8.38 11.40
N LEU A 105 17.02 8.02 12.67
CA LEU A 105 16.56 8.96 13.70
C LEU A 105 17.62 10.01 14.08
N ALA A 106 18.89 9.79 13.79
CA ALA A 106 19.94 10.78 13.97
C ALA A 106 19.92 11.88 12.89
N GLN A 107 19.17 11.71 11.82
CA GLN A 107 19.03 12.75 10.81
C GLN A 107 18.07 13.84 11.29
N PRO A 108 18.39 15.13 11.10
CA PRO A 108 17.65 16.25 11.69
C PRO A 108 16.18 16.35 11.24
N GLU A 109 15.89 15.82 10.05
CA GLU A 109 14.52 15.85 9.48
C GLU A 109 13.66 14.66 9.95
N VAL A 110 14.26 13.65 10.57
CA VAL A 110 13.60 12.39 10.87
C VAL A 110 13.03 12.39 12.30
N GLN A 111 11.75 12.09 12.39
CA GLN A 111 11.03 11.96 13.65
C GLN A 111 10.38 10.57 13.73
N PRO A 112 10.38 9.91 14.91
CA PRO A 112 9.62 8.69 15.07
C PRO A 112 8.11 9.03 15.05
N ILE A 113 7.34 8.26 14.30
CA ILE A 113 5.89 8.42 14.24
C ILE A 113 5.17 7.15 14.66
N GLY A 114 3.95 7.30 15.20
CA GLY A 114 3.11 6.18 15.58
C GLY A 114 2.16 5.73 14.48
N LEU A 115 1.49 4.61 14.75
CA LEU A 115 0.52 4.01 13.83
C LEU A 115 -0.67 4.95 13.53
N GLY A 116 -1.04 5.82 14.47
CA GLY A 116 -2.08 6.83 14.27
C GLY A 116 -1.75 7.80 13.13
N ALA A 117 -0.50 8.32 13.09
CA ALA A 117 -0.06 9.20 12.01
C ALA A 117 -0.08 8.48 10.65
N ARG A 118 0.41 7.23 10.60
CA ARG A 118 0.34 6.40 9.39
C ARG A 118 -1.10 6.23 8.91
N ASN A 119 -2.04 6.01 9.83
CA ASN A 119 -3.45 5.82 9.49
C ASN A 119 -4.11 7.11 8.99
N SER A 120 -3.82 8.28 9.59
CA SER A 120 -4.28 9.57 9.09
C SER A 120 -3.76 9.85 7.68
N LEU A 121 -2.46 9.74 7.49
CA LEU A 121 -1.81 10.06 6.22
C LEU A 121 -2.31 9.16 5.07
N ARG A 122 -2.42 7.84 5.30
CA ARG A 122 -2.94 6.94 4.27
C ARG A 122 -4.40 7.26 3.91
N LEU A 123 -5.22 7.63 4.89
CA LEU A 123 -6.62 7.97 4.65
C LEU A 123 -6.74 9.26 3.84
N GLU A 124 -6.02 10.31 4.20
CA GLU A 124 -5.97 11.56 3.45
C GLU A 124 -5.47 11.36 2.01
N ALA A 125 -4.51 10.44 1.82
CA ALA A 125 -4.03 10.04 0.50
C ALA A 125 -5.01 9.12 -0.27
N GLY A 126 -6.13 8.71 0.33
CA GLY A 126 -7.09 7.81 -0.28
C GLY A 126 -6.61 6.38 -0.43
N LEU A 127 -5.63 5.94 0.36
CA LEU A 127 -5.09 4.57 0.32
C LEU A 127 -5.94 3.63 1.20
N CYS A 128 -6.31 2.48 0.62
CA CYS A 128 -7.14 1.49 1.30
C CYS A 128 -6.43 0.84 2.48
N LEU A 129 -7.16 0.61 3.57
CA LEU A 129 -6.72 -0.25 4.66
C LEU A 129 -7.34 -1.64 4.49
N TYR A 130 -6.49 -2.67 4.39
CA TYR A 130 -6.96 -4.05 4.36
C TYR A 130 -7.62 -4.44 5.70
N GLY A 131 -8.77 -5.05 5.59
CA GLY A 131 -9.63 -5.39 6.73
C GLY A 131 -10.71 -4.35 7.03
N ASN A 132 -10.57 -3.12 6.50
CA ASN A 132 -11.56 -2.05 6.63
C ASN A 132 -12.16 -1.67 5.27
N ASP A 133 -11.33 -1.09 4.38
CA ASP A 133 -11.78 -0.61 3.07
C ASP A 133 -11.84 -1.71 2.01
N ILE A 134 -11.02 -2.73 2.18
CA ILE A 134 -10.91 -3.89 1.30
C ILE A 134 -10.71 -5.17 2.09
N ASP A 135 -11.26 -6.25 1.59
CA ASP A 135 -11.11 -7.60 2.10
C ASP A 135 -11.19 -8.64 0.98
N THR A 136 -11.29 -9.94 1.32
CA THR A 136 -11.38 -11.03 0.34
C THR A 136 -12.66 -11.02 -0.51
N THR A 137 -13.64 -10.19 -0.17
CA THR A 137 -14.92 -10.06 -0.90
C THR A 137 -14.95 -8.85 -1.84
N THR A 138 -14.02 -7.90 -1.64
CA THR A 138 -13.95 -6.63 -2.38
C THR A 138 -13.17 -6.78 -3.67
N THR A 139 -13.74 -6.37 -4.78
CA THR A 139 -13.04 -6.37 -6.08
C THR A 139 -12.21 -5.10 -6.29
N PRO A 140 -11.17 -5.13 -7.14
CA PRO A 140 -10.42 -3.93 -7.51
C PRO A 140 -11.29 -2.83 -8.13
N VAL A 141 -12.41 -3.18 -8.73
CA VAL A 141 -13.38 -2.22 -9.31
C VAL A 141 -14.08 -1.46 -8.19
N GLU A 142 -14.64 -2.17 -7.22
CA GLU A 142 -15.32 -1.60 -6.05
C GLU A 142 -14.39 -0.72 -5.22
N ALA A 143 -13.14 -1.14 -5.06
CA ALA A 143 -12.12 -0.43 -4.31
C ALA A 143 -11.47 0.75 -5.05
N SER A 144 -11.85 1.02 -6.31
CA SER A 144 -11.19 2.03 -7.16
C SER A 144 -9.69 1.78 -7.37
N LEU A 145 -9.29 0.50 -7.45
CA LEU A 145 -7.91 0.03 -7.59
C LEU A 145 -7.58 -0.47 -9.01
N LEU A 146 -8.32 -0.04 -10.02
CA LEU A 146 -8.06 -0.47 -11.41
C LEU A 146 -6.65 -0.15 -11.90
N TRP A 147 -6.01 0.85 -11.33
CA TRP A 147 -4.63 1.21 -11.63
C TRP A 147 -3.63 0.07 -11.34
N ALA A 148 -3.92 -0.78 -10.33
CA ALA A 148 -3.09 -1.94 -9.98
C ALA A 148 -3.18 -3.06 -11.02
N MET A 149 -4.21 -3.05 -11.87
CA MET A 149 -4.39 -4.01 -12.94
C MET A 149 -3.66 -3.54 -14.20
N GLN A 150 -2.67 -4.28 -14.66
CA GLN A 150 -1.93 -3.93 -15.88
C GLN A 150 -2.87 -3.82 -17.10
N LYS A 151 -2.69 -2.80 -17.91
CA LYS A 151 -3.53 -2.54 -19.11
C LYS A 151 -3.63 -3.75 -20.04
N VAL A 152 -2.52 -4.49 -20.20
CA VAL A 152 -2.46 -5.70 -21.02
C VAL A 152 -3.41 -6.83 -20.55
N ARG A 153 -3.85 -6.79 -19.29
CA ARG A 153 -4.76 -7.75 -18.67
C ARG A 153 -6.22 -7.30 -18.64
N ARG A 154 -6.48 -6.04 -18.95
CA ARG A 154 -7.84 -5.48 -19.03
C ARG A 154 -8.52 -5.88 -20.33
N ALA A 155 -9.84 -5.62 -20.43
CA ALA A 155 -10.62 -5.88 -21.65
C ALA A 155 -9.97 -5.22 -22.86
N GLY A 156 -9.85 -5.98 -23.96
CA GLY A 156 -9.16 -5.57 -25.19
C GLY A 156 -7.63 -5.58 -25.13
N GLY A 157 -7.03 -5.95 -24.00
CA GLY A 157 -5.58 -6.05 -23.86
C GLY A 157 -5.01 -7.32 -24.49
N ALA A 158 -3.74 -7.29 -24.92
CA ALA A 158 -3.08 -8.41 -25.62
C ALA A 158 -3.02 -9.72 -24.81
N ARG A 159 -3.22 -9.68 -23.51
CA ARG A 159 -3.28 -10.83 -22.60
C ARG A 159 -4.48 -10.70 -21.65
N GLU A 160 -5.64 -10.35 -22.22
CA GLU A 160 -6.88 -10.16 -21.46
C GLU A 160 -7.14 -11.32 -20.49
N GLY A 161 -7.49 -10.99 -19.26
CA GLY A 161 -7.75 -11.98 -18.21
C GLY A 161 -6.50 -12.74 -17.79
N GLY A 162 -6.65 -14.05 -17.56
CA GLY A 162 -5.57 -14.95 -17.16
C GLY A 162 -5.03 -14.70 -15.74
N PHE A 163 -5.86 -14.17 -14.86
CA PHE A 163 -5.60 -13.99 -13.44
C PHE A 163 -6.80 -14.48 -12.61
N PRO A 164 -6.63 -14.83 -11.33
CA PRO A 164 -7.73 -15.28 -10.47
C PRO A 164 -8.84 -14.23 -10.40
N GLY A 165 -10.10 -14.64 -10.59
CA GLY A 165 -11.26 -13.76 -10.58
C GLY A 165 -11.47 -12.92 -11.86
N ALA A 166 -10.70 -13.14 -12.93
CA ALA A 166 -10.75 -12.35 -14.15
C ALA A 166 -12.18 -12.18 -14.72
N THR A 167 -12.96 -13.26 -14.80
CA THR A 167 -14.33 -13.22 -15.31
C THR A 167 -15.21 -12.21 -14.57
N LYS A 168 -15.21 -12.27 -13.22
CA LYS A 168 -15.98 -11.36 -12.38
C LYS A 168 -15.49 -9.92 -12.50
N ILE A 169 -14.17 -9.74 -12.45
CA ILE A 169 -13.54 -8.41 -12.46
C ILE A 169 -13.71 -7.71 -13.81
N LEU A 170 -13.49 -8.42 -14.93
CA LEU A 170 -13.66 -7.84 -16.25
C LEU A 170 -15.13 -7.50 -16.55
N ALA A 171 -16.07 -8.33 -16.09
CA ALA A 171 -17.49 -8.02 -16.20
C ALA A 171 -17.85 -6.75 -15.39
N ALA A 172 -17.33 -6.59 -14.19
CA ALA A 172 -17.52 -5.38 -13.37
C ALA A 172 -16.87 -4.15 -14.01
N CYS A 173 -15.69 -4.28 -14.62
CA CYS A 173 -15.05 -3.21 -15.40
C CYS A 173 -15.94 -2.73 -16.57
N ALA A 174 -16.52 -3.66 -17.32
CA ALA A 174 -17.39 -3.33 -18.47
C ALA A 174 -18.65 -2.55 -18.03
N GLN A 175 -19.16 -2.82 -16.83
CA GLN A 175 -20.31 -2.13 -16.26
C GLN A 175 -19.95 -0.73 -15.69
N SER A 176 -18.70 -0.51 -15.30
CA SER A 176 -18.26 0.73 -14.65
C SER A 176 -17.75 1.82 -15.61
N THR A 177 -17.85 1.63 -16.94
CA THR A 177 -17.38 2.59 -17.94
C THR A 177 -18.32 3.80 -18.16
N GLY A 178 -19.40 3.94 -17.39
CA GLY A 178 -20.31 5.09 -17.42
C GLY A 178 -20.13 6.03 -16.22
N ALA A 179 -20.60 7.27 -16.34
CA ALA A 179 -20.55 8.29 -15.27
C ALA A 179 -21.41 7.94 -14.04
N THR A 180 -22.20 6.86 -14.11
CA THR A 180 -23.03 6.37 -13.00
C THR A 180 -22.51 5.02 -12.55
N ALA A 181 -22.35 4.85 -11.23
CA ALA A 181 -22.00 3.55 -10.65
C ALA A 181 -23.00 2.49 -11.11
N PRO A 182 -22.55 1.29 -11.53
CA PRO A 182 -23.45 0.23 -11.97
C PRO A 182 -24.38 -0.17 -10.82
N LYS A 183 -25.66 -0.39 -11.15
CA LYS A 183 -26.64 -0.82 -10.16
C LYS A 183 -26.16 -2.11 -9.47
N GLY A 184 -26.01 -2.07 -8.14
CA GLY A 184 -25.58 -3.23 -7.34
C GLY A 184 -24.08 -3.42 -7.17
N ILE A 185 -23.23 -2.57 -7.73
CA ILE A 185 -21.79 -2.57 -7.47
C ILE A 185 -21.46 -1.42 -6.50
N LYS A 186 -20.83 -1.74 -5.39
CA LYS A 186 -20.30 -0.73 -4.46
C LYS A 186 -19.18 0.07 -5.15
N THR A 187 -19.03 1.31 -4.77
CA THR A 187 -17.93 2.17 -5.25
C THR A 187 -17.34 2.91 -4.07
N ARG A 188 -16.04 2.82 -3.92
CA ARG A 188 -15.31 3.58 -2.90
C ARG A 188 -15.22 5.04 -3.32
N VAL A 189 -15.61 5.93 -2.41
CA VAL A 189 -15.56 7.39 -2.59
C VAL A 189 -14.92 8.05 -1.37
N GLY A 190 -14.28 9.19 -1.57
CA GLY A 190 -13.84 10.07 -0.48
C GLY A 190 -14.99 11.00 -0.07
N LEU A 191 -15.17 11.16 1.23
CA LEU A 191 -16.15 12.07 1.82
C LEU A 191 -15.44 13.02 2.77
N ILE A 192 -15.90 14.27 2.81
CA ILE A 192 -15.48 15.28 3.78
C ILE A 192 -16.71 15.65 4.60
N ALA A 193 -16.61 15.52 5.93
CA ALA A 193 -17.68 15.96 6.83
C ALA A 193 -17.83 17.49 6.75
N LEU A 194 -19.07 17.99 6.63
CA LEU A 194 -19.35 19.43 6.61
C LEU A 194 -19.21 20.06 8.00
N GLU A 195 -19.42 19.26 9.03
CA GLU A 195 -19.29 19.69 10.42
C GLU A 195 -18.08 18.98 11.06
N ARG A 196 -17.52 19.60 12.10
CA ARG A 196 -16.37 19.05 12.84
C ARG A 196 -16.80 17.91 13.77
N ILE A 197 -17.35 16.86 13.18
CA ILE A 197 -17.80 15.66 13.87
C ILE A 197 -16.94 14.48 13.39
N PRO A 198 -16.36 13.69 14.32
CA PRO A 198 -15.62 12.48 13.92
C PRO A 198 -16.57 11.46 13.31
N VAL A 199 -16.36 11.14 12.05
CA VAL A 199 -17.05 10.04 11.38
C VAL A 199 -16.19 8.81 11.50
N ARG A 200 -16.72 7.75 12.13
CA ARG A 200 -15.97 6.52 12.43
C ARG A 200 -16.32 5.41 11.45
N ASP A 201 -15.46 4.42 11.40
CA ASP A 201 -15.71 3.17 10.69
C ASP A 201 -17.08 2.59 11.09
N HIS A 202 -17.76 1.97 10.13
CA HIS A 202 -19.11 1.41 10.25
C HIS A 202 -20.26 2.42 10.44
N THR A 203 -19.99 3.72 10.33
CA THR A 203 -21.05 4.72 10.27
C THR A 203 -21.87 4.53 8.99
N GLU A 204 -23.17 4.36 9.13
CA GLU A 204 -24.09 4.20 8.01
C GLU A 204 -24.26 5.51 7.25
N LEU A 205 -24.20 5.47 5.93
CA LEU A 205 -24.50 6.58 5.04
C LEU A 205 -25.94 6.45 4.54
N GLN A 206 -26.71 7.50 4.66
CA GLN A 206 -28.12 7.56 4.25
C GLN A 206 -28.35 8.66 3.22
N ASP A 207 -29.32 8.46 2.34
CA ASP A 207 -29.82 9.51 1.45
C ASP A 207 -30.75 10.48 2.21
N GLY A 208 -31.22 11.53 1.52
CA GLY A 208 -32.14 12.51 2.10
C GLY A 208 -33.54 11.96 2.50
N GLN A 209 -33.84 10.71 2.16
CA GLN A 209 -35.07 9.99 2.53
C GLN A 209 -34.83 9.00 3.68
N GLY A 210 -33.58 8.88 4.16
CA GLY A 210 -33.20 7.92 5.24
C GLY A 210 -32.90 6.52 4.76
N ASN A 211 -32.79 6.27 3.45
CA ASN A 211 -32.39 4.96 2.94
C ASN A 211 -30.89 4.76 3.06
N LYS A 212 -30.45 3.58 3.50
CA LYS A 212 -29.02 3.24 3.51
C LYS A 212 -28.46 3.18 2.09
N ILE A 213 -27.44 3.99 1.83
CA ILE A 213 -26.73 4.04 0.54
C ILE A 213 -25.27 3.58 0.63
N GLY A 214 -24.74 3.42 1.82
CA GLY A 214 -23.37 3.00 2.02
C GLY A 214 -22.96 2.92 3.48
N GLU A 215 -21.67 2.79 3.68
CA GLU A 215 -21.05 2.70 5.00
C GLU A 215 -19.66 3.31 4.96
N VAL A 216 -19.24 3.96 6.02
CA VAL A 216 -17.88 4.46 6.19
C VAL A 216 -16.96 3.29 6.53
N THR A 217 -15.97 3.03 5.72
CA THR A 217 -14.99 1.96 5.92
C THR A 217 -13.71 2.44 6.62
N SER A 218 -13.39 3.73 6.49
CA SER A 218 -12.32 4.39 7.24
C SER A 218 -12.72 5.83 7.52
N GLY A 219 -12.59 6.27 8.75
CA GLY A 219 -12.91 7.63 9.16
C GLY A 219 -12.00 8.13 10.28
N LEU A 220 -11.54 9.37 10.17
CA LEU A 220 -10.72 10.06 11.15
C LEU A 220 -11.15 11.51 11.26
N LEU A 221 -10.76 12.17 12.38
CA LEU A 221 -10.71 13.62 12.46
C LEU A 221 -9.50 14.09 11.66
N GLY A 222 -9.74 14.80 10.58
CA GLY A 222 -8.72 15.53 9.83
C GLY A 222 -8.42 16.90 10.43
#